data_96085a23e6c386ebc7e1043ff6033198
#
_entry.id   96085a23e6c386ebc7e1043ff6033198
#
_cell.length_a   1.000
_cell.length_b   1.000
_cell.length_c   1.000
_cell.angle_alpha   90.00
_cell.angle_beta   90.00
_cell.angle_gamma   90.00
#
_symmetry.space_group_name_H-M   'P 1'
#
loop_
_entity.id
_entity.type
_entity.pdbx_description
1 polymer ?
#
loop_
_entity_poly.entity_id
_entity_poly.type
_entity_poly.pdbx_seq_one_letter_code
_entity_poly.pdbx_strand_id
1 'polypeptide(L)'
;MGAGGNTFNDVFGPTLNPWDTKLNAGGSSGGAAASLATGEVWLSHGSDHGGSLRTPASFCGIVGLRPSPGRVPSSGPSGFATEGVQGPMARSVRDCALFLDAMSGFTPAVPVSYPWPVEGTFEAAVIEAEPKIGIAFSPNFNGMAQADTEVIDHLRNVLLRLQKEGATVEEACPELPDLERTYHTLRGIDMATAARRCPEEVSRHFKKTLAENMETGRRLTMDDVADANLGRTVIFNNMVSFLERFDVLACPTVGCMPHPQLSLIHI
;
A
#
# COMPACT_ATOMS: atom_id res chain seq x y z
N MET A 1 -10.78 -11.55 8.92
CA MET A 1 -9.81 -10.44 9.10
C MET A 1 -8.89 -10.44 7.88
N GLY A 2 -8.80 -9.31 7.17
CA GLY A 2 -7.93 -9.17 6.00
C GLY A 2 -6.47 -8.99 6.44
N ALA A 3 -5.65 -10.02 6.27
CA ALA A 3 -4.22 -9.96 6.52
C ALA A 3 -3.48 -10.94 5.60
N GLY A 4 -2.29 -10.54 5.14
CA GLY A 4 -1.43 -11.31 4.24
C GLY A 4 -1.56 -10.94 2.76
N GLY A 5 -0.60 -11.42 1.95
CA GLY A 5 -0.50 -11.14 0.52
C GLY A 5 -1.59 -11.78 -0.34
N ASN A 6 -2.31 -12.79 0.19
CA ASN A 6 -3.40 -13.48 -0.48
C ASN A 6 -4.70 -13.34 0.30
N THR A 7 -5.81 -13.22 -0.41
CA THR A 7 -7.15 -13.14 0.18
C THR A 7 -7.84 -14.51 0.15
N PHE A 8 -8.03 -15.10 1.32
CA PHE A 8 -8.79 -16.34 1.51
C PHE A 8 -9.32 -16.45 2.95
N ASN A 9 -10.37 -17.22 3.15
CA ASN A 9 -10.89 -17.56 4.48
C ASN A 9 -11.66 -18.91 4.41
N ASP A 10 -11.93 -19.48 5.59
CA ASP A 10 -12.56 -20.79 5.70
C ASP A 10 -14.05 -20.79 5.35
N VAL A 11 -14.69 -19.62 5.32
CA VAL A 11 -16.14 -19.49 5.03
C VAL A 11 -16.40 -19.45 3.53
N PHE A 12 -15.63 -18.64 2.79
CA PHE A 12 -15.85 -18.39 1.35
C PHE A 12 -14.73 -18.97 0.46
N GLY A 13 -13.69 -19.51 1.07
CA GLY A 13 -12.50 -19.95 0.32
C GLY A 13 -11.64 -18.79 -0.19
N PRO A 14 -10.84 -19.01 -1.23
CA PRO A 14 -9.95 -18.02 -1.81
C PRO A 14 -10.72 -17.04 -2.72
N THR A 15 -10.32 -15.76 -2.70
CA THR A 15 -10.71 -14.81 -3.74
C THR A 15 -9.81 -15.01 -4.95
N LEU A 16 -10.41 -15.34 -6.08
CA LEU A 16 -9.73 -15.64 -7.33
C LEU A 16 -9.52 -14.37 -8.16
N ASN A 17 -8.47 -14.34 -8.98
CA ASN A 17 -8.22 -13.24 -9.89
C ASN A 17 -9.28 -13.26 -11.01
N PRO A 18 -10.00 -12.15 -11.29
CA PRO A 18 -11.03 -12.12 -12.31
C PRO A 18 -10.55 -12.36 -13.74
N TRP A 19 -9.27 -12.11 -14.02
CA TRP A 19 -8.67 -12.28 -15.34
C TRP A 19 -8.21 -13.72 -15.61
N ASP A 20 -7.79 -14.43 -14.56
CA ASP A 20 -7.49 -15.86 -14.59
C ASP A 20 -7.74 -16.45 -13.19
N THR A 21 -8.78 -17.26 -13.07
CA THR A 21 -9.21 -17.86 -11.79
C THR A 21 -8.23 -18.89 -11.20
N LYS A 22 -7.15 -19.23 -11.91
CA LYS A 22 -6.05 -20.03 -11.36
C LYS A 22 -5.08 -19.19 -10.54
N LEU A 23 -5.10 -17.87 -10.71
CA LEU A 23 -4.22 -16.92 -10.07
C LEU A 23 -4.88 -16.27 -8.86
N ASN A 24 -4.08 -15.72 -7.96
CA ASN A 24 -4.57 -14.99 -6.81
C ASN A 24 -4.92 -13.55 -7.16
N ALA A 25 -5.84 -12.98 -6.40
CA ALA A 25 -6.29 -11.59 -6.53
C ALA A 25 -5.41 -10.59 -5.75
N GLY A 26 -4.34 -11.08 -5.12
CA GLY A 26 -3.60 -10.28 -4.15
C GLY A 26 -4.33 -10.15 -2.81
N GLY A 27 -3.76 -9.38 -1.90
CA GLY A 27 -4.32 -9.19 -0.56
C GLY A 27 -3.69 -8.00 0.17
N SER A 28 -4.33 -7.66 1.26
CA SER A 28 -5.48 -8.29 1.90
C SER A 28 -6.84 -7.76 1.40
N SER A 29 -6.90 -6.69 0.58
CA SER A 29 -8.15 -6.13 0.02
C SER A 29 -8.53 -6.79 -1.33
N GLY A 30 -8.21 -8.08 -1.52
CA GLY A 30 -8.43 -8.80 -2.78
C GLY A 30 -9.90 -8.91 -3.18
N GLY A 31 -10.83 -9.06 -2.21
CA GLY A 31 -12.27 -9.07 -2.50
C GLY A 31 -12.76 -7.74 -3.06
N ALA A 32 -12.28 -6.62 -2.52
CA ALA A 32 -12.56 -5.28 -3.04
C ALA A 32 -12.05 -5.10 -4.47
N ALA A 33 -10.81 -5.55 -4.74
CA ALA A 33 -10.23 -5.47 -6.08
C ALA A 33 -10.96 -6.36 -7.10
N ALA A 34 -11.28 -7.60 -6.72
CA ALA A 34 -12.01 -8.51 -7.58
C ALA A 34 -13.41 -8.00 -7.94
N SER A 35 -14.17 -7.51 -6.95
CA SER A 35 -15.51 -6.97 -7.19
C SER A 35 -15.52 -5.72 -8.06
N LEU A 36 -14.49 -4.88 -7.99
CA LEU A 36 -14.29 -3.76 -8.89
C LEU A 36 -13.96 -4.20 -10.31
N ALA A 37 -13.03 -5.16 -10.46
CA ALA A 37 -12.61 -5.66 -11.77
C ALA A 37 -13.74 -6.38 -12.51
N THR A 38 -14.60 -7.11 -11.78
CA THR A 38 -15.81 -7.76 -12.35
C THR A 38 -16.96 -6.80 -12.61
N GLY A 39 -16.90 -5.58 -12.12
CA GLY A 39 -17.97 -4.59 -12.26
C GLY A 39 -19.13 -4.75 -11.29
N GLU A 40 -19.02 -5.58 -10.27
CA GLU A 40 -20.06 -5.78 -9.25
C GLU A 40 -20.29 -4.53 -8.40
N VAL A 41 -19.23 -3.75 -8.18
CA VAL A 41 -19.30 -2.48 -7.46
C VAL A 41 -18.62 -1.35 -8.23
N TRP A 42 -19.01 -0.12 -7.95
CA TRP A 42 -18.45 1.07 -8.59
C TRP A 42 -17.22 1.58 -7.86
N LEU A 43 -17.29 1.59 -6.54
CA LEU A 43 -16.27 2.04 -5.61
C LEU A 43 -16.12 1.01 -4.50
N SER A 44 -14.95 0.83 -4.00
CA SER A 44 -14.69 0.00 -2.82
C SER A 44 -13.56 0.58 -1.99
N HIS A 45 -13.56 0.33 -0.69
CA HIS A 45 -12.47 0.72 0.15
C HIS A 45 -11.69 -0.50 0.64
N GLY A 46 -10.45 -0.27 1.01
CA GLY A 46 -9.61 -1.25 1.67
C GLY A 46 -8.70 -0.62 2.70
N SER A 47 -7.81 -1.41 3.24
CA SER A 47 -6.75 -0.94 4.13
C SER A 47 -5.38 -1.33 3.60
N ASP A 48 -4.35 -0.57 3.97
CA ASP A 48 -2.98 -0.84 3.53
C ASP A 48 -2.02 -0.60 4.69
N HIS A 49 -1.37 -1.67 5.12
CA HIS A 49 -0.27 -1.62 6.06
C HIS A 49 1.06 -1.98 5.37
N GLY A 50 1.03 -2.89 4.40
CA GLY A 50 2.19 -3.37 3.67
C GLY A 50 1.88 -3.69 2.20
N GLY A 51 1.01 -2.89 1.55
CA GLY A 51 0.61 -3.07 0.16
C GLY A 51 -0.83 -3.53 -0.05
N SER A 52 -1.63 -3.66 1.00
CA SER A 52 -2.96 -4.31 0.91
C SER A 52 -4.04 -3.56 0.12
N LEU A 53 -3.82 -2.30 -0.27
CA LEU A 53 -4.58 -1.59 -1.32
C LEU A 53 -3.91 -1.77 -2.68
N ARG A 54 -2.59 -1.61 -2.73
CA ARG A 54 -1.79 -1.52 -3.95
C ARG A 54 -1.58 -2.88 -4.62
N THR A 55 -1.21 -3.91 -3.86
CA THR A 55 -0.99 -5.26 -4.39
C THR A 55 -2.21 -5.83 -5.08
N PRO A 56 -3.42 -5.87 -4.45
CA PRO A 56 -4.61 -6.38 -5.13
C PRO A 56 -5.05 -5.47 -6.29
N ALA A 57 -4.82 -4.16 -6.22
CA ALA A 57 -5.09 -3.27 -7.34
C ALA A 57 -4.23 -3.62 -8.55
N SER A 58 -2.93 -3.84 -8.35
CA SER A 58 -2.02 -4.28 -9.41
C SER A 58 -2.44 -5.62 -10.01
N PHE A 59 -2.75 -6.63 -9.19
CA PHE A 59 -3.10 -7.96 -9.65
C PHE A 59 -4.44 -8.04 -10.37
N CYS A 60 -5.40 -7.21 -9.99
CA CYS A 60 -6.73 -7.19 -10.60
C CYS A 60 -6.90 -6.08 -11.68
N GLY A 61 -5.86 -5.29 -11.98
CA GLY A 61 -5.89 -4.27 -13.02
C GLY A 61 -6.84 -3.10 -12.70
N ILE A 62 -6.86 -2.65 -11.44
CA ILE A 62 -7.63 -1.49 -10.97
C ILE A 62 -6.72 -0.47 -10.28
N VAL A 63 -7.27 0.65 -9.87
CA VAL A 63 -6.58 1.70 -9.10
C VAL A 63 -6.79 1.48 -7.61
N GLY A 64 -5.71 1.44 -6.84
CA GLY A 64 -5.74 1.42 -5.38
C GLY A 64 -4.80 2.49 -4.83
N LEU A 65 -5.33 3.40 -4.03
CA LEU A 65 -4.56 4.51 -3.46
C LEU A 65 -4.36 4.32 -1.96
N ARG A 66 -3.08 4.30 -1.55
CA ARG A 66 -2.69 4.45 -0.16
C ARG A 66 -2.50 5.94 0.16
N PRO A 67 -3.45 6.61 0.84
CA PRO A 67 -3.29 8.00 1.22
C PRO A 67 -2.27 8.18 2.34
N SER A 68 -1.83 9.42 2.55
CA SER A 68 -1.03 9.77 3.72
C SER A 68 -1.79 9.47 5.02
N PRO A 69 -1.11 9.03 6.09
CA PRO A 69 -1.73 8.81 7.39
C PRO A 69 -2.53 10.03 7.86
N GLY A 70 -3.72 9.81 8.40
CA GLY A 70 -4.60 10.87 8.90
C GLY A 70 -5.45 11.56 7.84
N ARG A 71 -5.23 11.29 6.53
CA ARG A 71 -6.07 11.82 5.46
C ARG A 71 -7.47 11.20 5.49
N VAL A 72 -7.55 9.89 5.63
CA VAL A 72 -8.78 9.15 5.89
C VAL A 72 -8.77 8.78 7.38
N PRO A 73 -9.64 9.37 8.19
CA PRO A 73 -9.71 9.07 9.61
C PRO A 73 -10.05 7.60 9.83
N SER A 74 -9.28 6.92 10.65
CA SER A 74 -9.51 5.51 10.98
C SER A 74 -9.31 5.27 12.47
N SER A 75 -10.32 4.73 13.13
CA SER A 75 -10.23 4.30 14.53
C SER A 75 -9.77 2.85 14.58
N GLY A 76 -8.51 2.63 14.90
CA GLY A 76 -7.94 1.30 15.11
C GLY A 76 -7.53 1.05 16.56
N PRO A 77 -7.06 -0.16 16.90
CA PRO A 77 -6.53 -0.46 18.23
C PRO A 77 -5.29 0.37 18.58
N SER A 78 -4.55 0.82 17.57
CA SER A 78 -3.35 1.67 17.68
C SER A 78 -3.66 3.06 17.11
N GLY A 79 -4.45 3.86 17.81
CA GLY A 79 -4.95 5.15 17.32
C GLY A 79 -3.88 6.17 16.91
N PHE A 80 -2.63 6.03 17.39
CA PHE A 80 -1.49 6.87 17.03
C PHE A 80 -0.57 6.24 15.97
N ALA A 81 -0.86 5.01 15.53
CA ALA A 81 -0.07 4.35 14.49
C ALA A 81 -0.34 4.98 13.12
N THR A 82 0.72 5.11 12.35
CA THR A 82 0.69 5.72 11.01
C THR A 82 0.96 4.72 9.89
N GLU A 83 1.31 3.49 10.22
CA GLU A 83 1.70 2.45 9.29
C GLU A 83 0.50 1.87 8.52
N GLY A 84 -0.64 1.74 9.20
CA GLY A 84 -1.89 1.26 8.60
C GLY A 84 -2.83 2.39 8.23
N VAL A 85 -3.32 2.41 6.99
CA VAL A 85 -4.27 3.41 6.51
C VAL A 85 -5.47 2.77 5.83
N GLN A 86 -6.59 3.48 5.80
CA GLN A 86 -7.74 3.18 4.92
C GLN A 86 -7.58 3.99 3.63
N GLY A 87 -8.08 3.44 2.51
CA GLY A 87 -8.00 4.15 1.25
C GLY A 87 -8.98 3.65 0.20
N PRO A 88 -9.18 4.45 -0.86
CA PRO A 88 -10.10 4.14 -1.95
C PRO A 88 -9.51 3.17 -2.96
N MET A 89 -10.40 2.40 -3.59
CA MET A 89 -10.14 1.56 -4.75
C MET A 89 -11.24 1.80 -5.79
N ALA A 90 -10.87 1.90 -7.06
CA ALA A 90 -11.79 2.13 -8.18
C ALA A 90 -11.20 1.62 -9.50
N ARG A 91 -11.98 1.58 -10.58
CA ARG A 91 -11.50 1.22 -11.92
C ARG A 91 -10.76 2.36 -12.63
N SER A 92 -11.00 3.61 -12.25
CA SER A 92 -10.32 4.78 -12.81
C SER A 92 -9.66 5.64 -11.74
N VAL A 93 -8.64 6.42 -12.12
CA VAL A 93 -7.98 7.37 -11.23
C VAL A 93 -8.96 8.43 -10.75
N ARG A 94 -9.85 8.92 -11.65
CA ARG A 94 -10.86 9.92 -11.32
C ARG A 94 -11.84 9.41 -10.26
N ASP A 95 -12.39 8.20 -10.44
CA ASP A 95 -13.32 7.62 -9.45
C ASP A 95 -12.62 7.37 -8.11
N CYS A 96 -11.34 6.96 -8.14
CA CYS A 96 -10.52 6.79 -6.95
C CYS A 96 -10.33 8.11 -6.21
N ALA A 97 -10.08 9.20 -6.93
CA ALA A 97 -9.94 10.55 -6.39
C ALA A 97 -11.27 11.08 -5.81
N LEU A 98 -12.37 10.94 -6.55
CA LEU A 98 -13.72 11.26 -6.07
C LEU A 98 -14.05 10.52 -4.76
N PHE A 99 -13.70 9.25 -4.68
CA PHE A 99 -13.93 8.47 -3.47
C PHE A 99 -13.01 8.89 -2.33
N LEU A 100 -11.76 9.30 -2.63
CA LEU A 100 -10.87 9.86 -1.62
C LEU A 100 -11.43 11.18 -1.04
N ASP A 101 -12.04 12.03 -1.87
CA ASP A 101 -12.72 13.24 -1.39
C ASP A 101 -13.81 12.90 -0.36
N ALA A 102 -14.63 11.89 -0.66
CA ALA A 102 -15.69 11.44 0.24
C ALA A 102 -15.17 10.78 1.53
N MET A 103 -14.00 10.13 1.49
CA MET A 103 -13.38 9.46 2.64
C MET A 103 -12.54 10.40 3.50
N SER A 104 -12.08 11.52 2.94
CA SER A 104 -11.18 12.46 3.59
C SER A 104 -11.91 13.37 4.56
N GLY A 105 -11.25 13.74 5.66
CA GLY A 105 -11.83 14.68 6.58
C GLY A 105 -11.14 14.73 7.93
N PHE A 106 -11.67 15.57 8.79
CA PHE A 106 -11.22 15.71 10.18
C PHE A 106 -12.27 15.17 11.13
N THR A 107 -11.81 14.43 12.13
CA THR A 107 -12.61 14.08 13.29
C THR A 107 -11.78 14.14 14.56
N PRO A 108 -12.27 14.81 15.63
CA PRO A 108 -11.55 14.87 16.90
C PRO A 108 -11.44 13.50 17.60
N ALA A 109 -12.18 12.49 17.13
CA ALA A 109 -12.14 11.14 17.68
C ALA A 109 -10.91 10.33 17.22
N VAL A 110 -10.16 10.82 16.22
CA VAL A 110 -8.97 10.14 15.68
C VAL A 110 -7.73 11.03 15.87
N PRO A 111 -6.76 10.59 16.70
CA PRO A 111 -5.61 11.43 17.10
C PRO A 111 -4.76 11.96 15.94
N VAL A 112 -4.62 11.17 14.87
CA VAL A 112 -3.81 11.52 13.70
C VAL A 112 -4.65 12.10 12.55
N SER A 113 -5.92 12.44 12.79
CA SER A 113 -6.78 13.10 11.81
C SER A 113 -6.46 14.60 11.76
N TYR A 114 -6.43 15.18 10.56
CA TYR A 114 -6.22 16.61 10.37
C TYR A 114 -7.06 17.15 9.20
N PRO A 115 -7.44 18.45 9.23
CA PRO A 115 -8.21 19.05 8.16
C PRO A 115 -7.42 19.13 6.87
N TRP A 116 -8.13 19.19 5.76
CA TRP A 116 -7.52 19.39 4.45
C TRP A 116 -7.11 20.87 4.32
N PRO A 117 -5.81 21.18 4.12
CA PRO A 117 -5.34 22.58 4.13
C PRO A 117 -5.47 23.28 2.79
N VAL A 118 -5.87 22.58 1.73
CA VAL A 118 -5.86 23.09 0.36
C VAL A 118 -7.28 23.27 -0.14
N GLU A 119 -7.56 24.35 -0.87
CA GLU A 119 -8.80 24.53 -1.62
C GLU A 119 -8.86 23.55 -2.79
N GLY A 120 -10.06 23.05 -3.10
CA GLY A 120 -10.29 22.10 -4.18
C GLY A 120 -10.49 20.65 -3.70
N THR A 121 -10.59 19.78 -4.64
CA THR A 121 -10.81 18.34 -4.42
C THR A 121 -9.75 17.50 -5.12
N PHE A 122 -9.58 16.26 -4.71
CA PHE A 122 -8.71 15.31 -5.41
C PHE A 122 -9.22 15.01 -6.83
N GLU A 123 -10.55 14.96 -7.00
CA GLU A 123 -11.14 14.81 -8.34
C GLU A 123 -10.78 15.97 -9.26
N ALA A 124 -10.89 17.22 -8.78
CA ALA A 124 -10.49 18.40 -9.57
C ALA A 124 -9.01 18.33 -9.95
N ALA A 125 -8.14 17.98 -9.00
CA ALA A 125 -6.72 17.83 -9.27
C ALA A 125 -6.41 16.79 -10.37
N VAL A 126 -7.18 15.70 -10.45
CA VAL A 126 -7.05 14.71 -11.54
C VAL A 126 -7.52 15.26 -12.87
N ILE A 127 -8.60 16.06 -12.89
CA ILE A 127 -9.14 16.67 -14.12
C ILE A 127 -8.18 17.74 -14.69
N GLU A 128 -7.52 18.48 -13.80
CA GLU A 128 -6.62 19.59 -14.14
C GLU A 128 -5.16 19.13 -14.32
N ALA A 129 -4.86 17.84 -14.07
CA ALA A 129 -3.50 17.32 -14.13
C ALA A 129 -2.88 17.46 -15.52
N GLU A 130 -1.67 18.00 -15.58
CA GLU A 130 -0.86 18.05 -16.79
C GLU A 130 0.30 17.04 -16.69
N PRO A 131 0.74 16.44 -17.82
CA PRO A 131 1.83 15.47 -17.83
C PRO A 131 3.24 16.09 -17.68
N LYS A 132 3.36 17.41 -17.52
CA LYS A 132 4.64 18.15 -17.37
C LYS A 132 5.19 18.04 -15.95
N ILE A 133 5.62 16.84 -15.58
CA ILE A 133 6.16 16.51 -14.26
C ILE A 133 7.52 15.83 -14.34
N GLY A 134 8.31 15.99 -13.28
CA GLY A 134 9.59 15.31 -13.08
C GLY A 134 9.39 13.95 -12.40
N ILE A 135 9.68 12.88 -13.09
CA ILE A 135 9.52 11.51 -12.61
C ILE A 135 10.88 10.87 -12.36
N ALA A 136 11.16 10.48 -11.12
CA ALA A 136 12.21 9.52 -10.84
C ALA A 136 11.66 8.10 -11.08
N PHE A 137 12.41 7.23 -11.76
CA PHE A 137 12.05 5.83 -11.92
C PHE A 137 13.04 4.94 -11.20
N SER A 138 12.57 4.14 -10.26
CA SER A 138 13.38 3.12 -9.61
C SER A 138 12.82 1.72 -9.87
N PRO A 139 13.45 0.93 -10.75
CA PRO A 139 12.93 -0.39 -11.13
C PRO A 139 13.02 -1.42 -9.99
N ASN A 140 14.00 -1.28 -9.08
CA ASN A 140 14.30 -2.27 -8.06
C ASN A 140 14.91 -1.68 -6.76
N PHE A 141 14.81 -0.37 -6.55
CA PHE A 141 15.38 0.33 -5.39
C PHE A 141 16.86 0.00 -5.15
N ASN A 142 17.67 0.14 -6.21
CA ASN A 142 19.11 -0.19 -6.20
C ASN A 142 19.40 -1.65 -5.78
N GLY A 143 18.55 -2.59 -6.20
CA GLY A 143 18.67 -4.02 -5.90
C GLY A 143 18.07 -4.45 -4.56
N MET A 144 17.47 -3.53 -3.79
CA MET A 144 16.79 -3.83 -2.54
C MET A 144 15.50 -4.65 -2.77
N ALA A 145 14.78 -4.39 -3.86
CA ALA A 145 13.57 -5.09 -4.25
C ALA A 145 13.76 -5.79 -5.59
N GLN A 146 13.45 -7.08 -5.65
CA GLN A 146 13.47 -7.82 -6.92
C GLN A 146 12.18 -7.55 -7.70
N ALA A 147 12.30 -7.39 -9.01
CA ALA A 147 11.17 -7.26 -9.91
C ALA A 147 11.39 -8.04 -11.21
N ASP A 148 10.33 -8.68 -11.69
CA ASP A 148 10.33 -9.40 -12.96
C ASP A 148 10.63 -8.46 -14.12
N THR A 149 11.44 -8.90 -15.08
CA THR A 149 11.83 -8.10 -16.25
C THR A 149 10.59 -7.62 -17.03
N GLU A 150 9.57 -8.46 -17.16
CA GLU A 150 8.32 -8.12 -17.82
C GLU A 150 7.62 -6.92 -17.17
N VAL A 151 7.59 -6.86 -15.84
CA VAL A 151 7.00 -5.73 -15.08
C VAL A 151 7.81 -4.45 -15.32
N ILE A 152 9.14 -4.55 -15.24
CA ILE A 152 10.04 -3.41 -15.45
C ILE A 152 9.89 -2.86 -16.88
N ASP A 153 9.90 -3.73 -17.90
CA ASP A 153 9.80 -3.34 -19.30
C ASP A 153 8.43 -2.72 -19.62
N HIS A 154 7.36 -3.24 -19.04
CA HIS A 154 6.05 -2.62 -19.15
C HIS A 154 6.04 -1.18 -18.60
N LEU A 155 6.58 -0.97 -17.41
CA LEU A 155 6.66 0.35 -16.79
C LEU A 155 7.54 1.31 -17.61
N ARG A 156 8.69 0.87 -18.12
CA ARG A 156 9.52 1.67 -19.02
C ARG A 156 8.75 2.13 -20.25
N ASN A 157 7.95 1.25 -20.86
CA ASN A 157 7.11 1.59 -22.00
C ASN A 157 6.03 2.62 -21.65
N VAL A 158 5.45 2.58 -20.44
CA VAL A 158 4.51 3.60 -19.96
C VAL A 158 5.22 4.93 -19.78
N LEU A 159 6.38 4.94 -19.14
CA LEU A 159 7.18 6.15 -18.91
C LEU A 159 7.62 6.80 -20.22
N LEU A 160 8.00 6.02 -21.24
CA LEU A 160 8.32 6.54 -22.57
C LEU A 160 7.11 7.24 -23.24
N ARG A 161 5.88 6.82 -22.96
CA ARG A 161 4.67 7.53 -23.43
C ARG A 161 4.51 8.86 -22.69
N LEU A 162 4.68 8.87 -21.36
CA LEU A 162 4.61 10.12 -20.58
C LEU A 162 5.68 11.14 -21.00
N GLN A 163 6.89 10.69 -21.36
CA GLN A 163 7.91 11.58 -21.93
C GLN A 163 7.47 12.24 -23.24
N LYS A 164 6.76 11.53 -24.11
CA LYS A 164 6.20 12.11 -25.34
C LYS A 164 5.12 13.15 -25.06
N GLU A 165 4.43 13.05 -23.94
CA GLU A 165 3.42 14.01 -23.49
C GLU A 165 4.02 15.16 -22.66
N GLY A 166 5.32 15.17 -22.41
CA GLY A 166 6.03 16.29 -21.79
C GLY A 166 6.61 16.03 -20.41
N ALA A 167 6.50 14.83 -19.84
CA ALA A 167 7.17 14.48 -18.59
C ALA A 167 8.69 14.38 -18.80
N THR A 168 9.46 14.69 -17.77
CA THR A 168 10.88 14.32 -17.68
C THR A 168 11.04 13.06 -16.85
N VAL A 169 11.79 12.07 -17.32
CA VAL A 169 12.01 10.80 -16.61
C VAL A 169 13.49 10.57 -16.45
N GLU A 170 13.92 10.33 -15.21
CA GLU A 170 15.30 9.96 -14.86
C GLU A 170 15.29 8.68 -14.03
N GLU A 171 16.17 7.73 -14.32
CA GLU A 171 16.36 6.57 -13.44
C GLU A 171 17.14 6.99 -12.21
N ALA A 172 16.44 7.05 -11.07
CA ALA A 172 16.99 7.52 -9.79
C ALA A 172 16.29 6.82 -8.62
N CYS A 173 17.02 6.64 -7.52
CA CYS A 173 16.55 6.00 -6.31
C CYS A 173 16.93 6.83 -5.08
N PRO A 174 16.04 7.06 -4.12
CA PRO A 174 16.40 7.64 -2.84
C PRO A 174 17.25 6.66 -2.01
N GLU A 175 18.04 7.19 -1.09
CA GLU A 175 18.70 6.36 -0.10
C GLU A 175 17.73 5.96 1.01
N LEU A 176 17.59 4.66 1.22
CA LEU A 176 16.64 4.07 2.17
C LEU A 176 17.36 3.10 3.12
N PRO A 177 18.29 3.60 3.97
CA PRO A 177 19.11 2.75 4.83
C PRO A 177 18.22 1.97 5.81
N ASP A 178 18.51 0.68 5.97
CA ASP A 178 17.81 -0.22 6.90
C ASP A 178 16.28 -0.23 6.78
N LEU A 179 15.74 0.08 5.58
CA LEU A 179 14.30 0.18 5.32
C LEU A 179 13.55 -1.07 5.77
N GLU A 180 14.05 -2.25 5.42
CA GLU A 180 13.41 -3.53 5.71
C GLU A 180 13.30 -3.75 7.23
N ARG A 181 14.42 -3.62 7.98
CA ARG A 181 14.45 -3.75 9.43
C ARG A 181 13.52 -2.73 10.09
N THR A 182 13.62 -1.46 9.67
CA THR A 182 12.78 -0.37 10.17
C THR A 182 11.30 -0.69 9.98
N TYR A 183 10.89 -1.08 8.76
CA TYR A 183 9.52 -1.43 8.46
C TYR A 183 9.01 -2.62 9.27
N HIS A 184 9.77 -3.71 9.33
CA HIS A 184 9.36 -4.91 10.06
C HIS A 184 9.23 -4.66 11.56
N THR A 185 10.09 -3.82 12.15
CA THR A 185 9.99 -3.43 13.56
C THR A 185 8.72 -2.62 13.82
N LEU A 186 8.46 -1.56 13.03
CA LEU A 186 7.24 -0.74 13.18
C LEU A 186 5.97 -1.58 12.98
N ARG A 187 5.95 -2.43 11.96
CA ARG A 187 4.88 -3.39 11.74
C ARG A 187 4.69 -4.34 12.93
N GLY A 188 5.78 -4.82 13.50
CA GLY A 188 5.77 -5.70 14.68
C GLY A 188 5.11 -5.05 15.89
N ILE A 189 5.37 -3.76 16.13
CA ILE A 189 4.74 -2.99 17.20
C ILE A 189 3.22 -2.97 17.03
N ASP A 190 2.74 -2.66 15.82
CA ASP A 190 1.31 -2.61 15.52
C ASP A 190 0.63 -3.97 15.67
N MET A 191 1.28 -5.02 15.18
CA MET A 191 0.77 -6.39 15.28
C MET A 191 0.72 -6.86 16.73
N ALA A 192 1.74 -6.59 17.54
CA ALA A 192 1.77 -6.90 18.96
C ALA A 192 0.69 -6.12 19.75
N THR A 193 0.47 -4.85 19.39
CA THR A 193 -0.57 -4.01 19.99
C THR A 193 -1.96 -4.55 19.68
N ALA A 194 -2.23 -4.91 18.42
CA ALA A 194 -3.49 -5.50 18.01
C ALA A 194 -3.75 -6.85 18.70
N ALA A 195 -2.70 -7.67 18.84
CA ALA A 195 -2.79 -8.97 19.52
C ALA A 195 -3.23 -8.87 20.99
N ARG A 196 -2.86 -7.79 21.69
CA ARG A 196 -3.23 -7.60 23.12
C ARG A 196 -4.73 -7.37 23.32
N ARG A 197 -5.45 -6.92 22.30
CA ARG A 197 -6.89 -6.66 22.34
C ARG A 197 -7.72 -7.76 21.67
N CYS A 198 -7.06 -8.76 21.10
CA CYS A 198 -7.74 -9.83 20.41
C CYS A 198 -8.06 -10.98 21.37
N PRO A 199 -9.33 -11.37 21.56
CA PRO A 199 -9.69 -12.53 22.35
C PRO A 199 -9.05 -13.81 21.81
N GLU A 200 -8.71 -14.75 22.68
CA GLU A 200 -8.04 -16.00 22.30
C GLU A 200 -8.90 -16.85 21.35
N GLU A 201 -10.21 -16.89 21.58
CA GLU A 201 -11.17 -17.57 20.71
C GLU A 201 -11.20 -17.04 19.28
N VAL A 202 -10.72 -15.78 19.05
CA VAL A 202 -10.58 -15.18 17.72
C VAL A 202 -9.18 -15.42 17.17
N SER A 203 -8.14 -15.22 17.99
CA SER A 203 -6.74 -15.33 17.55
C SER A 203 -6.34 -16.74 17.14
N ARG A 204 -6.96 -17.79 17.70
CA ARG A 204 -6.73 -19.19 17.32
C ARG A 204 -7.09 -19.50 15.85
N HIS A 205 -7.91 -18.65 15.20
CA HIS A 205 -8.29 -18.78 13.79
C HIS A 205 -7.43 -17.90 12.86
N PHE A 206 -6.39 -17.27 13.38
CA PHE A 206 -5.52 -16.47 12.55
C PHE A 206 -4.67 -17.33 11.62
N LYS A 207 -4.42 -16.80 10.42
CA LYS A 207 -3.42 -17.39 9.53
C LYS A 207 -2.07 -17.48 10.24
N LYS A 208 -1.32 -18.55 9.96
CA LYS A 208 -0.01 -18.80 10.56
C LYS A 208 0.92 -17.57 10.44
N THR A 209 0.99 -16.99 9.25
CA THR A 209 1.81 -15.79 8.98
C THR A 209 1.41 -14.59 9.83
N LEU A 210 0.13 -14.39 10.13
CA LEU A 210 -0.32 -13.32 11.02
C LEU A 210 0.10 -13.59 12.46
N ALA A 211 -0.05 -14.83 12.93
CA ALA A 211 0.37 -15.23 14.27
C ALA A 211 1.89 -15.06 14.46
N GLU A 212 2.69 -15.43 13.46
CA GLU A 212 4.15 -15.26 13.45
C GLU A 212 4.55 -13.77 13.49
N ASN A 213 3.89 -12.90 12.73
CA ASN A 213 4.13 -11.45 12.80
C ASN A 213 3.83 -10.87 14.19
N MET A 214 2.75 -11.32 14.83
CA MET A 214 2.40 -10.92 16.19
C MET A 214 3.45 -11.38 17.20
N GLU A 215 3.94 -12.58 17.08
CA GLU A 215 4.98 -13.13 17.95
C GLU A 215 6.32 -12.43 17.74
N THR A 216 6.70 -12.13 16.51
CA THR A 216 7.88 -11.31 16.21
C THR A 216 7.79 -9.95 16.90
N GLY A 217 6.64 -9.29 16.81
CA GLY A 217 6.43 -8.01 17.49
C GLY A 217 6.53 -8.08 19.03
N ARG A 218 6.15 -9.19 19.65
CA ARG A 218 6.27 -9.39 21.10
C ARG A 218 7.72 -9.55 21.60
N ARG A 219 8.63 -9.92 20.72
CA ARG A 219 10.06 -10.14 21.03
C ARG A 219 10.92 -8.90 20.85
N LEU A 220 10.35 -7.82 20.29
CA LEU A 220 11.08 -6.57 20.10
C LEU A 220 11.56 -5.99 21.44
N THR A 221 12.81 -5.54 21.45
CA THR A 221 13.41 -4.82 22.55
C THR A 221 13.13 -3.31 22.44
N MET A 222 13.38 -2.58 23.49
CA MET A 222 13.30 -1.11 23.46
C MET A 222 14.33 -0.51 22.50
N ASP A 223 15.50 -1.14 22.36
CA ASP A 223 16.53 -0.69 21.44
C ASP A 223 16.07 -0.87 19.98
N ASP A 224 15.43 -2.00 19.64
CA ASP A 224 14.84 -2.19 18.30
C ASP A 224 13.82 -1.10 17.97
N VAL A 225 12.98 -0.75 18.93
CA VAL A 225 11.95 0.30 18.76
C VAL A 225 12.60 1.67 18.58
N ALA A 226 13.64 1.99 19.35
CA ALA A 226 14.37 3.24 19.26
C ALA A 226 15.09 3.35 17.89
N ASP A 227 15.81 2.31 17.48
CA ASP A 227 16.48 2.23 16.17
C ASP A 227 15.51 2.41 15.02
N ALA A 228 14.34 1.76 15.06
CA ALA A 228 13.33 1.87 14.01
C ALA A 228 12.74 3.30 13.91
N ASN A 229 12.54 3.99 15.03
CA ASN A 229 12.07 5.38 15.01
C ASN A 229 13.14 6.34 14.45
N LEU A 230 14.41 6.13 14.78
CA LEU A 230 15.52 6.87 14.18
C LEU A 230 15.63 6.57 12.68
N GLY A 231 15.63 5.30 12.30
CA GLY A 231 15.70 4.86 10.90
C GLY A 231 14.56 5.44 10.05
N ARG A 232 13.32 5.44 10.55
CA ARG A 232 12.19 6.06 9.89
C ARG A 232 12.40 7.56 9.65
N THR A 233 12.99 8.27 10.62
CA THR A 233 13.30 9.70 10.48
C THR A 233 14.34 9.95 9.41
N VAL A 234 15.41 9.13 9.36
CA VAL A 234 16.45 9.21 8.32
C VAL A 234 15.85 8.97 6.94
N ILE A 235 15.07 7.91 6.78
CA ILE A 235 14.39 7.58 5.51
C ILE A 235 13.48 8.73 5.07
N PHE A 236 12.70 9.31 5.98
CA PHE A 236 11.84 10.44 5.70
C PHE A 236 12.64 11.66 5.18
N ASN A 237 13.72 12.04 5.85
CA ASN A 237 14.57 13.16 5.45
C ASN A 237 15.21 12.91 4.07
N ASN A 238 15.67 11.69 3.80
CA ASN A 238 16.24 11.34 2.50
C ASN A 238 15.18 11.43 1.39
N MET A 239 13.93 11.01 1.67
CA MET A 239 12.82 11.16 0.74
C MET A 239 12.45 12.63 0.50
N VAL A 240 12.46 13.47 1.53
CA VAL A 240 12.22 14.93 1.38
C VAL A 240 13.27 15.53 0.44
N SER A 241 14.56 15.31 0.71
CA SER A 241 15.64 15.83 -0.15
C SER A 241 15.59 15.26 -1.57
N PHE A 242 15.20 14.00 -1.73
CA PHE A 242 15.03 13.39 -3.05
C PHE A 242 13.90 14.05 -3.85
N LEU A 243 12.76 14.31 -3.21
CA LEU A 243 11.59 14.92 -3.83
C LEU A 243 11.70 16.45 -4.03
N GLU A 244 12.81 17.09 -3.61
CA GLU A 244 13.14 18.44 -4.06
C GLU A 244 13.53 18.50 -5.55
N ARG A 245 13.94 17.36 -6.13
CA ARG A 245 14.35 17.23 -7.53
C ARG A 245 13.27 16.62 -8.43
N PHE A 246 12.34 15.87 -7.86
CA PHE A 246 11.33 15.13 -8.59
C PHE A 246 9.95 15.33 -7.98
N ASP A 247 8.93 15.42 -8.81
CA ASP A 247 7.54 15.52 -8.35
C ASP A 247 7.03 14.18 -7.82
N VAL A 248 7.47 13.09 -8.43
CA VAL A 248 7.05 11.71 -8.06
C VAL A 248 8.17 10.69 -8.22
N LEU A 249 8.08 9.60 -7.44
CA LEU A 249 8.88 8.39 -7.61
C LEU A 249 8.01 7.27 -8.18
N ALA A 250 8.30 6.83 -9.40
CA ALA A 250 7.67 5.68 -10.04
C ALA A 250 8.47 4.41 -9.74
N CYS A 251 7.78 3.34 -9.42
CA CYS A 251 8.36 2.02 -9.20
C CYS A 251 7.34 0.91 -9.45
N PRO A 252 7.74 -0.35 -9.58
CA PRO A 252 6.81 -1.47 -9.58
C PRO A 252 5.94 -1.47 -8.32
N THR A 253 4.64 -1.59 -8.48
CA THR A 253 3.70 -1.72 -7.34
C THR A 253 3.95 -3.03 -6.59
N VAL A 254 4.25 -4.08 -7.35
CA VAL A 254 4.65 -5.42 -6.90
C VAL A 254 5.73 -5.91 -7.85
N GLY A 255 6.72 -6.61 -7.35
CA GLY A 255 7.84 -7.11 -8.16
C GLY A 255 7.50 -8.31 -9.05
N CYS A 256 6.31 -8.89 -8.95
CA CYS A 256 5.93 -10.10 -9.70
C CYS A 256 4.53 -9.98 -10.32
N MET A 257 4.29 -10.79 -11.33
CA MET A 257 2.96 -11.03 -11.88
C MET A 257 2.10 -11.85 -10.91
N PRO A 258 0.76 -11.84 -11.03
CA PRO A 258 -0.09 -12.71 -10.22
C PRO A 258 0.34 -14.17 -10.34
N HIS A 259 0.49 -14.85 -9.22
CA HIS A 259 0.93 -16.25 -9.12
C HIS A 259 -0.22 -17.16 -8.70
N PRO A 260 -0.09 -18.49 -8.79
CA PRO A 260 -1.13 -19.44 -8.37
C PRO A 260 -1.61 -19.18 -6.95
N GLN A 261 -2.92 -19.32 -6.72
CA GLN A 261 -3.62 -18.92 -5.49
C GLN A 261 -3.01 -19.46 -4.20
N LEU A 262 -2.54 -20.71 -4.20
CA LEU A 262 -1.98 -21.38 -3.01
C LEU A 262 -0.46 -21.45 -3.02
N SER A 263 0.21 -20.67 -3.85
CA SER A 263 1.66 -20.60 -3.82
C SER A 263 2.13 -19.89 -2.53
N LEU A 264 2.79 -20.65 -1.67
CA LEU A 264 3.38 -20.14 -0.42
C LEU A 264 4.76 -19.51 -0.64
N ILE A 265 5.32 -19.66 -1.84
CA ILE A 265 6.69 -19.21 -2.17
C ILE A 265 6.77 -17.69 -2.36
N HIS A 266 5.61 -17.06 -2.56
CA HIS A 266 5.50 -15.62 -2.89
C HIS A 266 4.77 -14.81 -1.80
N ILE A 267 4.70 -15.32 -0.57
CA ILE A 267 4.06 -14.65 0.56
C ILE A 267 5.10 -14.05 1.48
#